data_582f24f2c83e879a392edfccda3f8d4b
#
_entry.id   582f24f2c83e879a392edfccda3f8d4b
#
_cell.length_a   1.000
_cell.length_b   1.000
_cell.length_c   1.000
_cell.angle_alpha   90.00
_cell.angle_beta   90.00
_cell.angle_gamma   90.00
#
_symmetry.space_group_name_H-M   'P 1'
#
loop_
_entity.id
_entity.type
_entity.pdbx_description
1 polymer ?
#
loop_
_entity_poly.entity_id
_entity_poly.type
_entity_poly.pdbx_seq_one_letter_code
_entity_poly.pdbx_strand_id
1 'polypeptide(L)'
;MARCVVARFFHVRCVTLCDVPRGLSMYFVDGLQYSNWTEKIFKEMNVAGLAAVHVTIAYHENFREVVTNISKWNNYFEIFSDLIIPGTCAADIDLARQSQRTAIFFGFQNPSPIEDDISLVEICYQLGVRFMQLSYNNQSLLATGCYESDDPGVTRMGKQVIKEMNRIGFVIDMSHSAERSTLEAIALSERPITISHANPVFWHSARRNKPDVVLKALAERDGMLGFSMYPHHLDNGSLCKLEDFCQMIARTVELIGVDHVGFGSDLCQDQPNSVVEWMRNGRWTKETDYGEGSADNAGFPPQPAWFSNSTGYPGIAKGLADVGFDNVDVAKICHGNWYQFFERSFGPEH
;
A
#
# COMPACT_ATOMS: atom_id res chain seq x y z
N MET A 1 -4.47 8.22 49.71
CA MET A 1 -5.41 8.34 48.54
C MET A 1 -4.61 8.18 47.27
N ALA A 2 -4.56 6.99 46.75
CA ALA A 2 -3.86 6.69 45.48
C ALA A 2 -4.88 6.80 44.35
N ARG A 3 -4.66 7.70 43.40
CA ARG A 3 -5.46 7.81 42.18
C ARG A 3 -4.96 6.76 41.19
N CYS A 4 -5.81 5.78 40.95
CA CYS A 4 -5.65 4.79 39.90
C CYS A 4 -5.81 5.49 38.54
N VAL A 5 -4.75 5.53 37.73
CA VAL A 5 -4.80 5.95 36.32
C VAL A 5 -5.23 4.74 35.53
N VAL A 6 -6.50 4.69 35.14
CA VAL A 6 -7.05 3.66 34.27
C VAL A 6 -6.64 3.99 32.85
N ALA A 7 -5.80 3.14 32.26
CA ALA A 7 -5.53 3.15 30.83
C ALA A 7 -6.85 2.92 30.06
N ARG A 8 -7.26 3.90 29.27
CA ARG A 8 -8.41 3.76 28.36
C ARG A 8 -7.99 2.88 27.18
N PHE A 9 -8.27 1.60 27.27
CA PHE A 9 -8.31 0.73 26.11
C PHE A 9 -9.48 1.16 25.22
N PHE A 10 -9.20 1.50 23.98
CA PHE A 10 -10.22 1.79 22.98
C PHE A 10 -11.03 0.54 22.71
N HIS A 11 -12.22 0.45 23.26
CA HIS A 11 -13.24 -0.53 22.83
C HIS A 11 -13.86 0.02 21.54
N VAL A 12 -13.46 -0.53 20.41
CA VAL A 12 -14.14 -0.30 19.13
C VAL A 12 -15.48 -1.03 19.20
N ARG A 13 -16.58 -0.28 19.31
CA ARG A 13 -17.92 -0.82 19.12
C ARG A 13 -18.13 -1.09 17.64
N CYS A 14 -18.29 -2.36 17.29
CA CYS A 14 -18.81 -2.75 15.98
C CYS A 14 -20.22 -2.18 15.85
N VAL A 15 -20.41 -1.21 14.95
CA VAL A 15 -21.73 -0.65 14.62
C VAL A 15 -22.26 -1.47 13.46
N THR A 16 -23.32 -2.20 13.68
CA THR A 16 -24.05 -2.95 12.66
C THR A 16 -24.55 -2.03 11.57
N LEU A 17 -24.25 -2.37 10.33
CA LEU A 17 -24.68 -1.71 9.10
C LEU A 17 -26.21 -1.65 9.01
N CYS A 18 -26.78 -0.47 9.15
CA CYS A 18 -28.12 -0.15 8.69
C CYS A 18 -28.04 1.09 7.79
N ASP A 19 -28.44 0.91 6.53
CA ASP A 19 -28.79 1.92 5.54
C ASP A 19 -27.65 2.88 5.08
N VAL A 20 -26.91 2.44 4.07
CA VAL A 20 -26.10 3.36 3.25
C VAL A 20 -27.04 4.21 2.39
N PRO A 21 -27.01 5.55 2.45
CA PRO A 21 -27.79 6.39 1.55
C PRO A 21 -27.36 6.14 0.10
N ARG A 22 -28.29 5.73 -0.76
CA ARG A 22 -28.11 5.66 -2.21
C ARG A 22 -27.89 7.08 -2.74
N GLY A 23 -26.62 7.43 -3.09
CA GLY A 23 -26.30 8.74 -3.66
C GLY A 23 -24.95 9.32 -3.27
N LEU A 24 -24.03 8.55 -2.69
CA LEU A 24 -22.68 9.03 -2.43
C LEU A 24 -21.88 9.11 -3.75
N SER A 25 -21.23 10.26 -3.98
CA SER A 25 -20.28 10.49 -5.09
C SER A 25 -19.19 9.42 -5.13
N MET A 26 -18.61 9.18 -6.32
CA MET A 26 -17.42 8.35 -6.51
C MET A 26 -16.36 8.73 -5.47
N TYR A 27 -15.73 7.73 -4.84
CA TYR A 27 -14.61 7.89 -3.93
C TYR A 27 -13.45 6.97 -4.34
N PHE A 28 -12.31 7.13 -3.70
CA PHE A 28 -11.10 6.39 -4.05
C PHE A 28 -10.45 5.77 -2.81
N VAL A 29 -9.77 4.65 -3.01
CA VAL A 29 -8.88 4.03 -2.02
C VAL A 29 -7.54 3.79 -2.70
N ASP A 30 -6.46 4.21 -2.05
CA ASP A 30 -5.10 4.07 -2.55
C ASP A 30 -4.31 3.08 -1.69
N GLY A 31 -3.82 2.03 -2.32
CA GLY A 31 -3.07 0.95 -1.68
C GLY A 31 -1.67 1.36 -1.21
N LEU A 32 -1.13 2.50 -1.64
CA LEU A 32 0.13 3.03 -1.10
C LEU A 32 0.43 4.46 -1.53
N GLN A 33 0.83 5.29 -0.54
CA GLN A 33 1.52 6.57 -0.74
C GLN A 33 2.66 6.76 0.26
N TYR A 34 3.66 7.54 -0.15
CA TYR A 34 4.75 8.01 0.71
C TYR A 34 5.08 9.48 0.41
N SER A 35 4.26 10.39 0.87
CA SER A 35 4.39 11.83 0.61
C SER A 35 5.07 12.58 1.76
N ASN A 36 5.59 13.76 1.50
CA ASN A 36 6.04 14.69 2.55
C ASN A 36 4.81 15.39 3.15
N TRP A 37 4.16 14.73 4.07
CA TRP A 37 2.83 15.01 4.59
C TRP A 37 2.68 16.43 5.14
N THR A 38 1.72 17.17 4.56
CA THR A 38 1.39 18.55 4.92
C THR A 38 -0.12 18.75 4.83
N GLU A 39 -0.62 19.86 5.40
CA GLU A 39 -2.03 20.27 5.27
C GLU A 39 -2.49 20.35 3.81
N LYS A 40 -1.62 20.87 2.91
CA LYS A 40 -1.86 20.94 1.46
C LYS A 40 -2.21 19.56 0.90
N ILE A 41 -1.39 18.55 1.19
CA ILE A 41 -1.57 17.18 0.69
C ILE A 41 -2.87 16.57 1.22
N PHE A 42 -3.16 16.73 2.51
CA PHE A 42 -4.41 16.24 3.10
C PHE A 42 -5.64 16.91 2.49
N LYS A 43 -5.58 18.22 2.18
CA LYS A 43 -6.65 18.91 1.45
C LYS A 43 -6.82 18.40 0.02
N GLU A 44 -5.72 18.15 -0.70
CA GLU A 44 -5.75 17.56 -2.05
C GLU A 44 -6.38 16.16 -2.05
N MET A 45 -6.09 15.34 -1.03
CA MET A 45 -6.72 14.02 -0.85
C MET A 45 -8.24 14.15 -0.65
N ASN A 46 -8.68 15.07 0.21
CA ASN A 46 -10.11 15.30 0.47
C ASN A 46 -10.82 15.83 -0.79
N VAL A 47 -10.24 16.79 -1.51
CA VAL A 47 -10.78 17.32 -2.78
C VAL A 47 -10.93 16.23 -3.83
N ALA A 48 -9.97 15.29 -3.87
CA ALA A 48 -10.02 14.13 -4.75
C ALA A 48 -11.11 13.11 -4.41
N GLY A 49 -11.66 13.16 -3.20
CA GLY A 49 -12.54 12.12 -2.68
C GLY A 49 -11.78 10.84 -2.25
N LEU A 50 -10.50 10.98 -1.88
CA LEU A 50 -9.71 9.85 -1.37
C LEU A 50 -10.17 9.50 0.04
N ALA A 51 -10.95 8.43 0.17
CA ALA A 51 -11.53 8.00 1.44
C ALA A 51 -10.55 7.23 2.32
N ALA A 52 -9.59 6.54 1.72
CA ALA A 52 -8.56 5.80 2.44
C ALA A 52 -7.24 5.75 1.68
N VAL A 53 -6.15 5.73 2.42
CA VAL A 53 -4.82 5.53 1.88
C VAL A 53 -3.95 4.70 2.84
N HIS A 54 -3.24 3.72 2.31
CA HIS A 54 -2.14 3.06 3.00
C HIS A 54 -0.90 3.95 2.89
N VAL A 55 -0.31 4.30 4.01
CA VAL A 55 0.89 5.14 4.08
C VAL A 55 2.08 4.38 4.63
N THR A 56 3.22 4.55 4.01
CA THR A 56 4.48 4.00 4.51
C THR A 56 4.97 4.79 5.72
N ILE A 57 5.22 4.09 6.82
CA ILE A 57 5.83 4.67 8.03
C ILE A 57 7.19 4.07 8.38
N ALA A 58 7.64 3.07 7.62
CA ALA A 58 8.98 2.49 7.75
C ALA A 58 9.49 1.93 6.42
N TYR A 59 10.78 2.18 6.14
CA TYR A 59 11.61 1.51 5.13
C TYR A 59 12.73 0.72 5.82
N HIS A 60 13.65 1.40 6.50
CA HIS A 60 14.81 0.79 7.18
C HIS A 60 14.85 1.13 8.67
N GLU A 61 13.77 1.76 9.16
CA GLU A 61 13.60 2.09 10.56
C GLU A 61 13.52 0.83 11.41
N ASN A 62 14.18 0.87 12.58
CA ASN A 62 13.98 -0.13 13.61
C ASN A 62 12.70 0.12 14.41
N PHE A 63 12.35 -0.78 15.33
CA PHE A 63 11.13 -0.67 16.13
C PHE A 63 11.02 0.67 16.88
N ARG A 64 12.10 1.14 17.50
CA ARG A 64 12.09 2.41 18.26
C ARG A 64 11.78 3.61 17.37
N GLU A 65 12.34 3.63 16.17
CA GLU A 65 12.12 4.71 15.21
C GLU A 65 10.69 4.69 14.65
N VAL A 66 10.12 3.50 14.45
CA VAL A 66 8.71 3.36 14.08
C VAL A 66 7.79 3.93 15.15
N VAL A 67 8.05 3.67 16.43
CA VAL A 67 7.27 4.28 17.53
C VAL A 67 7.35 5.80 17.47
N THR A 68 8.51 6.37 17.10
CA THR A 68 8.67 7.82 16.89
C THR A 68 7.83 8.31 15.69
N ASN A 69 7.81 7.56 14.59
CA ASN A 69 7.00 7.89 13.41
C ASN A 69 5.49 7.83 13.73
N ILE A 70 5.05 6.82 14.48
CA ILE A 70 3.66 6.74 14.97
C ILE A 70 3.31 7.94 15.86
N SER A 71 4.21 8.35 16.78
CA SER A 71 4.00 9.55 17.61
C SER A 71 3.84 10.82 16.76
N LYS A 72 4.62 10.95 15.67
CA LYS A 72 4.48 12.05 14.72
C LYS A 72 3.11 12.01 14.01
N TRP A 73 2.63 10.84 13.61
CA TRP A 73 1.31 10.69 13.00
C TRP A 73 0.17 10.99 13.99
N ASN A 74 0.31 10.64 15.27
CA ASN A 74 -0.66 11.01 16.29
C ASN A 74 -0.81 12.54 16.38
N ASN A 75 0.29 13.29 16.30
CA ASN A 75 0.23 14.75 16.22
C ASN A 75 -0.49 15.24 14.95
N TYR A 76 -0.29 14.56 13.80
CA TYR A 76 -1.04 14.91 12.57
C TYR A 76 -2.54 14.67 12.73
N PHE A 77 -2.96 13.58 13.36
CA PHE A 77 -4.38 13.30 13.63
C PHE A 77 -5.01 14.34 14.57
N GLU A 78 -4.25 14.91 15.49
CA GLU A 78 -4.72 16.00 16.36
C GLU A 78 -4.82 17.32 15.58
N ILE A 79 -3.75 17.72 14.88
CA ILE A 79 -3.65 19.00 14.18
C ILE A 79 -4.61 19.06 12.98
N PHE A 80 -4.72 17.96 12.23
CA PHE A 80 -5.50 17.86 10.99
C PHE A 80 -6.74 16.99 11.16
N SER A 81 -7.34 17.01 12.35
CA SER A 81 -8.52 16.19 12.70
C SER A 81 -9.72 16.39 11.79
N ASP A 82 -9.80 17.54 11.10
CA ASP A 82 -10.84 17.84 10.11
C ASP A 82 -10.57 17.22 8.73
N LEU A 83 -9.34 16.74 8.48
CA LEU A 83 -8.90 16.25 7.16
C LEU A 83 -8.62 14.74 7.15
N ILE A 84 -8.10 14.18 8.24
CA ILE A 84 -7.66 12.78 8.32
C ILE A 84 -8.13 12.10 9.60
N ILE A 85 -8.24 10.78 9.55
CA ILE A 85 -8.49 9.92 10.72
C ILE A 85 -7.57 8.70 10.69
N PRO A 86 -7.25 8.08 11.84
CA PRO A 86 -6.57 6.78 11.83
C PRO A 86 -7.49 5.71 11.20
N GLY A 87 -6.89 4.83 10.39
CA GLY A 87 -7.54 3.68 9.77
C GLY A 87 -6.97 2.38 10.33
N THR A 88 -7.83 1.51 10.85
CA THR A 88 -7.47 0.22 11.43
C THR A 88 -8.38 -0.92 11.00
N CYS A 89 -9.54 -0.61 10.43
CA CYS A 89 -10.49 -1.57 9.87
C CYS A 89 -11.27 -0.95 8.70
N ALA A 90 -11.97 -1.77 7.93
CA ALA A 90 -12.74 -1.29 6.76
C ALA A 90 -13.81 -0.26 7.14
N ALA A 91 -14.42 -0.35 8.33
CA ALA A 91 -15.41 0.60 8.80
C ALA A 91 -14.87 2.05 8.95
N ASP A 92 -13.55 2.21 9.13
CA ASP A 92 -12.93 3.54 9.19
C ASP A 92 -12.99 4.25 7.82
N ILE A 93 -13.07 3.50 6.71
CA ILE A 93 -13.30 4.05 5.37
C ILE A 93 -14.70 4.69 5.29
N ASP A 94 -15.72 4.02 5.81
CA ASP A 94 -17.07 4.56 5.83
C ASP A 94 -17.18 5.79 6.72
N LEU A 95 -16.52 5.78 7.89
CA LEU A 95 -16.45 6.92 8.78
C LEU A 95 -15.74 8.11 8.09
N ALA A 96 -14.65 7.86 7.39
CA ALA A 96 -13.91 8.87 6.64
C ALA A 96 -14.79 9.52 5.55
N ARG A 97 -15.50 8.70 4.75
CA ARG A 97 -16.42 9.15 3.72
C ARG A 97 -17.55 10.01 4.29
N GLN A 98 -18.22 9.53 5.33
CA GLN A 98 -19.33 10.24 5.96
C GLN A 98 -18.90 11.59 6.54
N SER A 99 -17.68 11.68 7.02
CA SER A 99 -17.11 12.89 7.62
C SER A 99 -16.25 13.73 6.66
N GLN A 100 -16.19 13.36 5.37
CA GLN A 100 -15.39 14.03 4.33
C GLN A 100 -13.89 14.13 4.71
N ARG A 101 -13.34 13.07 5.31
CA ARG A 101 -11.94 12.93 5.68
C ARG A 101 -11.29 11.77 4.94
N THR A 102 -10.00 11.56 5.14
CA THR A 102 -9.28 10.39 4.63
C THR A 102 -8.82 9.51 5.79
N ALA A 103 -9.12 8.21 5.74
CA ALA A 103 -8.60 7.22 6.68
C ALA A 103 -7.16 6.83 6.31
N ILE A 104 -6.24 6.94 7.26
CA ILE A 104 -4.82 6.68 7.09
C ILE A 104 -4.48 5.31 7.68
N PHE A 105 -4.14 4.35 6.84
CA PHE A 105 -3.71 3.01 7.23
C PHE A 105 -2.19 2.93 7.23
N PHE A 106 -1.58 2.55 8.35
CA PHE A 106 -0.13 2.42 8.44
C PHE A 106 0.39 1.12 7.86
N GLY A 107 1.54 1.20 7.18
CA GLY A 107 2.27 0.03 6.76
C GLY A 107 3.78 0.21 6.68
N PHE A 108 4.46 -0.92 6.56
CA PHE A 108 5.91 -1.00 6.40
C PHE A 108 6.24 -1.52 5.01
N GLN A 109 7.10 -0.81 4.28
CA GLN A 109 7.63 -1.34 3.02
C GLN A 109 8.82 -2.31 3.23
N ASN A 110 9.27 -2.50 4.47
CA ASN A 110 10.33 -3.42 4.82
C ASN A 110 10.07 -4.03 6.21
N PRO A 111 10.46 -5.27 6.48
CA PRO A 111 10.25 -5.89 7.80
C PRO A 111 11.25 -5.43 8.87
N SER A 112 12.14 -4.47 8.59
CA SER A 112 13.16 -4.00 9.55
C SER A 112 12.61 -3.65 10.95
N PRO A 113 11.36 -3.15 11.12
CA PRO A 113 10.82 -2.85 12.46
C PRO A 113 10.61 -4.08 13.35
N ILE A 114 10.47 -5.27 12.79
CA ILE A 114 10.37 -6.49 13.61
C ILE A 114 11.74 -7.07 13.98
N GLU A 115 12.82 -6.50 13.45
CA GLU A 115 14.19 -6.90 13.75
C GLU A 115 14.39 -8.41 13.55
N ASP A 116 14.89 -9.13 14.54
CA ASP A 116 14.98 -10.59 14.60
C ASP A 116 14.04 -11.20 15.66
N ASP A 117 12.99 -10.45 16.07
CA ASP A 117 12.03 -10.82 17.11
C ASP A 117 10.59 -10.89 16.56
N ILE A 118 10.08 -12.09 16.33
CA ILE A 118 8.73 -12.33 15.81
C ILE A 118 7.63 -11.77 16.73
N SER A 119 7.89 -11.63 18.03
CA SER A 119 6.91 -11.07 18.97
C SER A 119 6.56 -9.61 18.65
N LEU A 120 7.46 -8.87 17.97
CA LEU A 120 7.21 -7.51 17.53
C LEU A 120 6.16 -7.40 16.42
N VAL A 121 5.84 -8.49 15.72
CA VAL A 121 4.77 -8.51 14.69
C VAL A 121 3.43 -8.15 15.33
N GLU A 122 3.05 -8.81 16.41
CA GLU A 122 1.80 -8.50 17.14
C GLU A 122 1.83 -7.11 17.77
N ILE A 123 2.95 -6.69 18.32
CA ILE A 123 3.10 -5.35 18.90
C ILE A 123 2.91 -4.27 17.83
N CYS A 124 3.51 -4.41 16.67
CA CYS A 124 3.31 -3.46 15.56
C CYS A 124 1.83 -3.39 15.15
N TYR A 125 1.15 -4.54 15.06
CA TYR A 125 -0.28 -4.60 14.77
C TYR A 125 -1.12 -3.87 15.83
N GLN A 126 -0.83 -4.08 17.11
CA GLN A 126 -1.51 -3.40 18.23
C GLN A 126 -1.26 -1.88 18.23
N LEU A 127 -0.11 -1.42 17.71
CA LEU A 127 0.19 -0.02 17.50
C LEU A 127 -0.51 0.59 16.26
N GLY A 128 -1.34 -0.17 15.56
CA GLY A 128 -2.17 0.32 14.45
C GLY A 128 -1.63 0.03 13.06
N VAL A 129 -0.48 -0.65 12.92
CA VAL A 129 0.04 -1.03 11.60
C VAL A 129 -0.82 -2.15 11.00
N ARG A 130 -1.08 -2.09 9.69
CA ARG A 130 -1.96 -3.03 8.99
C ARG A 130 -1.32 -3.76 7.83
N PHE A 131 -0.22 -3.24 7.29
CA PHE A 131 0.50 -3.82 6.15
C PHE A 131 1.99 -3.95 6.48
N MET A 132 2.60 -5.07 6.10
CA MET A 132 4.05 -5.24 6.15
C MET A 132 4.55 -6.02 4.95
N GLN A 133 5.57 -5.48 4.28
CA GLN A 133 6.32 -6.18 3.25
C GLN A 133 7.36 -7.11 3.87
N LEU A 134 7.58 -8.26 3.23
CA LEU A 134 8.58 -9.23 3.69
C LEU A 134 10.00 -8.88 3.23
N SER A 135 10.16 -7.98 2.27
CA SER A 135 11.45 -7.44 1.81
C SER A 135 11.25 -6.10 1.13
N TYR A 136 12.29 -5.27 1.12
CA TYR A 136 12.34 -4.03 0.35
C TYR A 136 13.57 -4.06 -0.55
N ASN A 137 13.36 -4.15 -1.86
CA ASN A 137 14.41 -4.18 -2.90
C ASN A 137 15.49 -5.26 -2.74
N ASN A 138 16.06 -5.39 -1.56
CA ASN A 138 17.19 -6.27 -1.21
C ASN A 138 16.74 -7.48 -0.37
N GLN A 139 17.68 -8.39 -0.08
CA GLN A 139 17.46 -9.50 0.83
C GLN A 139 17.16 -8.99 2.25
N SER A 140 16.05 -9.45 2.82
CA SER A 140 15.72 -9.30 4.24
C SER A 140 15.98 -10.59 5.02
N LEU A 141 15.69 -10.58 6.33
CA LEU A 141 15.65 -11.81 7.13
C LEU A 141 14.50 -12.74 6.73
N LEU A 142 13.48 -12.25 5.96
CA LEU A 142 12.23 -12.97 5.67
C LEU A 142 12.13 -13.47 4.24
N ALA A 143 12.52 -12.65 3.27
CA ALA A 143 12.35 -12.92 1.84
C ALA A 143 13.36 -12.12 1.00
N THR A 144 13.37 -12.41 -0.29
CA THR A 144 14.28 -11.78 -1.25
C THR A 144 13.61 -10.62 -1.95
N GLY A 145 14.32 -9.50 -2.08
CA GLY A 145 13.88 -8.31 -2.82
C GLY A 145 14.11 -8.42 -4.32
N CYS A 146 13.37 -7.62 -5.10
CA CYS A 146 13.35 -7.70 -6.56
C CYS A 146 14.65 -7.27 -7.26
N TYR A 147 15.58 -6.60 -6.55
CA TYR A 147 16.88 -6.20 -7.11
C TYR A 147 18.01 -7.16 -6.79
N GLU A 148 17.77 -8.20 -6.01
CA GLU A 148 18.79 -9.24 -5.80
C GLU A 148 19.07 -10.05 -7.09
N SER A 149 20.27 -10.60 -7.19
CA SER A 149 20.69 -11.43 -8.34
C SER A 149 20.07 -12.82 -8.32
N ASP A 150 19.86 -13.36 -7.11
CA ASP A 150 19.28 -14.67 -6.87
C ASP A 150 18.10 -14.59 -5.92
N ASP A 151 17.05 -15.37 -6.18
CA ASP A 151 15.87 -15.46 -5.33
C ASP A 151 15.73 -16.85 -4.70
N PRO A 152 16.30 -17.09 -3.52
CA PRO A 152 16.14 -18.36 -2.80
C PRO A 152 14.75 -18.57 -2.20
N GLY A 153 13.85 -17.59 -2.29
CA GLY A 153 12.49 -17.66 -1.75
C GLY A 153 12.35 -17.16 -0.31
N VAL A 154 11.29 -17.60 0.36
CA VAL A 154 10.96 -17.23 1.74
C VAL A 154 11.85 -17.99 2.73
N THR A 155 12.49 -17.28 3.64
CA THR A 155 13.38 -17.86 4.64
C THR A 155 12.62 -18.67 5.70
N ARG A 156 13.36 -19.40 6.55
CA ARG A 156 12.78 -20.08 7.71
C ARG A 156 12.09 -19.10 8.66
N MET A 157 12.66 -17.93 8.93
CA MET A 157 12.04 -16.89 9.75
C MET A 157 10.82 -16.32 9.04
N GLY A 158 10.91 -16.06 7.72
CA GLY A 158 9.80 -15.57 6.91
C GLY A 158 8.53 -16.45 7.01
N LYS A 159 8.70 -17.78 7.00
CA LYS A 159 7.58 -18.72 7.19
C LYS A 159 6.90 -18.58 8.56
N GLN A 160 7.65 -18.33 9.62
CA GLN A 160 7.10 -18.11 10.95
C GLN A 160 6.39 -16.74 11.03
N VAL A 161 6.96 -15.71 10.43
CA VAL A 161 6.36 -14.37 10.36
C VAL A 161 5.06 -14.39 9.56
N ILE A 162 5.01 -15.07 8.40
CA ILE A 162 3.77 -15.27 7.62
C ILE A 162 2.68 -15.88 8.49
N LYS A 163 3.01 -16.96 9.22
CA LYS A 163 2.05 -17.61 10.12
C LYS A 163 1.55 -16.67 11.20
N GLU A 164 2.42 -15.87 11.81
CA GLU A 164 2.03 -14.91 12.84
C GLU A 164 1.17 -13.78 12.26
N MET A 165 1.53 -13.23 11.10
CA MET A 165 0.73 -12.23 10.40
C MET A 165 -0.67 -12.76 10.06
N ASN A 166 -0.79 -13.99 9.59
CA ASN A 166 -2.08 -14.64 9.34
C ASN A 166 -2.92 -14.76 10.61
N ARG A 167 -2.31 -15.18 11.73
CA ARG A 167 -3.01 -15.33 13.01
C ARG A 167 -3.72 -14.07 13.48
N ILE A 168 -3.10 -12.90 13.26
CA ILE A 168 -3.60 -11.62 13.77
C ILE A 168 -4.31 -10.77 12.71
N GLY A 169 -4.30 -11.17 11.44
CA GLY A 169 -4.84 -10.38 10.34
C GLY A 169 -4.00 -9.17 9.96
N PHE A 170 -2.68 -9.32 10.02
CA PHE A 170 -1.71 -8.35 9.52
C PHE A 170 -1.42 -8.66 8.05
N VAL A 171 -1.74 -7.74 7.15
CA VAL A 171 -1.65 -7.98 5.70
C VAL A 171 -0.21 -8.09 5.23
N ILE A 172 0.07 -9.18 4.52
CA ILE A 172 1.35 -9.40 3.83
C ILE A 172 1.33 -8.65 2.50
N ASP A 173 2.33 -7.82 2.26
CA ASP A 173 2.53 -7.13 0.98
C ASP A 173 3.83 -7.62 0.32
N MET A 174 3.75 -7.96 -0.97
CA MET A 174 4.87 -8.51 -1.74
C MET A 174 5.32 -7.59 -2.88
N SER A 175 5.01 -6.29 -2.79
CA SER A 175 5.31 -5.35 -3.87
C SER A 175 6.80 -5.28 -4.24
N HIS A 176 7.70 -5.27 -3.27
CA HIS A 176 9.15 -5.20 -3.49
C HIS A 176 9.85 -6.56 -3.55
N SER A 177 9.13 -7.66 -3.35
CA SER A 177 9.72 -8.99 -3.32
C SER A 177 9.95 -9.55 -4.73
N ALA A 178 10.96 -10.40 -4.85
CA ALA A 178 11.29 -11.13 -6.06
C ALA A 178 10.22 -12.20 -6.38
N GLU A 179 10.26 -12.78 -7.57
CA GLU A 179 9.20 -13.64 -8.10
C GLU A 179 8.97 -14.90 -7.25
N ARG A 180 10.01 -15.68 -6.98
CA ARG A 180 9.91 -16.92 -6.21
C ARG A 180 9.47 -16.64 -4.77
N SER A 181 10.06 -15.62 -4.12
CA SER A 181 9.66 -15.18 -2.79
C SER A 181 8.18 -14.80 -2.74
N THR A 182 7.67 -14.14 -3.78
CA THR A 182 6.25 -13.77 -3.88
C THR A 182 5.36 -15.00 -4.06
N LEU A 183 5.70 -15.92 -4.96
CA LEU A 183 4.94 -17.16 -5.17
C LEU A 183 4.93 -18.05 -3.92
N GLU A 184 6.08 -18.18 -3.24
CA GLU A 184 6.15 -18.94 -1.98
C GLU A 184 5.32 -18.28 -0.88
N ALA A 185 5.31 -16.95 -0.76
CA ALA A 185 4.48 -16.23 0.22
C ALA A 185 2.99 -16.42 -0.07
N ILE A 186 2.56 -16.33 -1.34
CA ILE A 186 1.18 -16.61 -1.77
C ILE A 186 0.76 -18.04 -1.40
N ALA A 187 1.64 -19.02 -1.64
CA ALA A 187 1.35 -20.43 -1.33
C ALA A 187 1.30 -20.74 0.17
N LEU A 188 2.11 -20.05 0.97
CA LEU A 188 2.24 -20.25 2.42
C LEU A 188 1.18 -19.51 3.23
N SER A 189 0.66 -18.39 2.70
CA SER A 189 -0.33 -17.59 3.40
C SER A 189 -1.69 -18.27 3.44
N GLU A 190 -2.31 -18.32 4.61
CA GLU A 190 -3.68 -18.81 4.83
C GLU A 190 -4.72 -17.71 4.54
N ARG A 191 -4.27 -16.43 4.44
CA ARG A 191 -5.09 -15.26 4.12
C ARG A 191 -4.70 -14.64 2.78
N PRO A 192 -5.59 -13.90 2.14
CA PRO A 192 -5.24 -13.13 0.96
C PRO A 192 -4.09 -12.17 1.23
N ILE A 193 -3.14 -12.08 0.30
CA ILE A 193 -2.03 -11.13 0.37
C ILE A 193 -2.21 -10.03 -0.68
N THR A 194 -1.41 -8.97 -0.59
CA THR A 194 -1.43 -7.91 -1.59
C THR A 194 -0.08 -7.74 -2.29
N ILE A 195 -0.15 -7.19 -3.48
CA ILE A 195 0.92 -6.46 -4.14
C ILE A 195 0.40 -5.03 -4.24
N SER A 196 0.66 -4.23 -3.20
CA SER A 196 -0.02 -2.95 -3.01
C SER A 196 0.29 -1.92 -4.09
N HIS A 197 1.49 -2.01 -4.75
CA HIS A 197 1.93 -1.05 -5.76
C HIS A 197 2.93 -1.69 -6.74
N ALA A 198 2.43 -2.20 -7.85
CA ALA A 198 3.23 -2.72 -8.97
C ALA A 198 2.38 -2.76 -10.25
N ASN A 199 3.05 -2.96 -11.40
CA ASN A 199 2.39 -3.11 -12.69
C ASN A 199 2.75 -4.46 -13.34
N PRO A 200 2.10 -4.88 -14.42
CA PRO A 200 2.44 -6.11 -15.12
C PRO A 200 3.70 -5.97 -15.98
N VAL A 201 4.56 -6.98 -15.96
CA VAL A 201 5.77 -7.05 -16.81
C VAL A 201 5.43 -7.07 -18.29
N PHE A 202 4.29 -7.66 -18.68
CA PHE A 202 3.88 -7.71 -20.08
C PHE A 202 3.60 -6.34 -20.69
N TRP A 203 3.38 -5.31 -19.85
CA TRP A 203 3.19 -3.93 -20.27
C TRP A 203 4.48 -3.12 -20.24
N HIS A 204 5.24 -3.25 -19.15
CA HIS A 204 6.52 -2.58 -18.98
C HIS A 204 7.48 -3.46 -18.18
N SER A 205 8.63 -3.78 -18.78
CA SER A 205 9.63 -4.68 -18.19
C SER A 205 10.52 -3.94 -17.20
N ALA A 206 9.99 -3.67 -15.99
CA ALA A 206 10.74 -3.20 -14.84
C ALA A 206 10.89 -4.33 -13.81
N ARG A 207 12.00 -4.35 -13.06
CA ARG A 207 12.25 -5.40 -12.03
C ARG A 207 11.22 -5.36 -10.89
N ARG A 208 10.61 -4.20 -10.66
CA ARG A 208 9.54 -4.00 -9.69
C ARG A 208 8.19 -4.55 -10.16
N ASN A 209 7.98 -4.65 -11.48
CA ASN A 209 6.74 -5.13 -12.04
C ASN A 209 6.63 -6.67 -11.91
N LYS A 210 5.42 -7.19 -12.01
CA LYS A 210 5.12 -8.60 -11.71
C LYS A 210 4.78 -9.39 -12.98
N PRO A 211 5.35 -10.58 -13.14
CA PRO A 211 5.01 -11.46 -14.28
C PRO A 211 3.65 -12.10 -14.11
N ASP A 212 3.08 -12.54 -15.22
CA ASP A 212 1.74 -13.14 -15.30
C ASP A 212 1.53 -14.28 -14.30
N VAL A 213 2.55 -15.11 -14.09
CA VAL A 213 2.47 -16.23 -13.13
C VAL A 213 2.20 -15.75 -11.70
N VAL A 214 2.81 -14.65 -11.31
CA VAL A 214 2.58 -14.03 -9.98
C VAL A 214 1.20 -13.42 -9.91
N LEU A 215 0.77 -12.68 -10.94
CA LEU A 215 -0.54 -12.03 -10.97
C LEU A 215 -1.68 -13.06 -10.92
N LYS A 216 -1.57 -14.16 -11.67
CA LYS A 216 -2.53 -15.26 -11.65
C LYS A 216 -2.58 -15.94 -10.28
N ALA A 217 -1.42 -16.30 -9.72
CA ALA A 217 -1.34 -16.91 -8.38
C ALA A 217 -1.94 -16.00 -7.29
N LEU A 218 -1.73 -14.68 -7.39
CA LEU A 218 -2.32 -13.69 -6.49
C LEU A 218 -3.85 -13.72 -6.55
N ALA A 219 -4.43 -13.67 -7.77
CA ALA A 219 -5.87 -13.68 -7.97
C ALA A 219 -6.52 -15.01 -7.55
N GLU A 220 -5.89 -16.16 -7.85
CA GLU A 220 -6.35 -17.50 -7.42
C GLU A 220 -6.46 -17.66 -5.90
N ARG A 221 -5.81 -16.78 -5.14
CA ARG A 221 -5.83 -16.74 -3.68
C ARG A 221 -6.56 -15.50 -3.14
N ASP A 222 -7.47 -14.93 -3.91
CA ASP A 222 -8.26 -13.75 -3.56
C ASP A 222 -7.41 -12.52 -3.16
N GLY A 223 -6.18 -12.46 -3.66
CA GLY A 223 -5.26 -11.36 -3.40
C GLY A 223 -5.60 -10.09 -4.18
N MET A 224 -4.86 -9.01 -3.88
CA MET A 224 -5.13 -7.68 -4.43
C MET A 224 -3.88 -7.06 -5.07
N LEU A 225 -4.01 -6.58 -6.30
CA LEU A 225 -3.00 -5.79 -7.02
C LEU A 225 -3.37 -4.32 -6.99
N GLY A 226 -2.50 -3.46 -6.48
CA GLY A 226 -2.58 -2.00 -6.63
C GLY A 226 -1.72 -1.52 -7.80
N PHE A 227 -2.32 -0.85 -8.78
CA PHE A 227 -1.57 -0.30 -9.90
C PHE A 227 -0.74 0.91 -9.48
N SER A 228 0.57 0.82 -9.75
CA SER A 228 1.53 1.89 -9.47
C SER A 228 1.49 2.96 -10.56
N MET A 229 1.54 4.22 -10.13
CA MET A 229 1.67 5.38 -11.00
C MET A 229 3.09 5.97 -10.93
N TYR A 230 4.00 5.27 -10.23
CA TYR A 230 5.41 5.67 -10.15
C TYR A 230 6.07 5.51 -11.52
N PRO A 231 6.73 6.58 -12.05
CA PRO A 231 7.15 6.59 -13.45
C PRO A 231 8.06 5.46 -13.89
N HIS A 232 8.94 4.96 -13.02
CA HIS A 232 9.80 3.82 -13.37
C HIS A 232 9.04 2.48 -13.52
N HIS A 233 7.78 2.43 -13.12
CA HIS A 233 6.93 1.25 -13.30
C HIS A 233 6.03 1.34 -14.54
N LEU A 234 6.02 2.49 -15.21
CA LEU A 234 5.15 2.81 -16.34
C LEU A 234 5.92 2.75 -17.67
N ASP A 235 5.25 2.29 -18.71
CA ASP A 235 5.76 2.48 -20.07
C ASP A 235 5.85 3.99 -20.40
N ASN A 236 6.96 4.41 -21.03
CA ASN A 236 7.31 5.80 -21.27
C ASN A 236 7.47 6.68 -20.00
N GLY A 237 7.49 6.10 -18.79
CA GLY A 237 7.78 6.78 -17.54
C GLY A 237 6.88 7.99 -17.28
N SER A 238 7.49 9.16 -17.04
CA SER A 238 6.76 10.43 -16.82
C SER A 238 5.95 10.92 -18.03
N LEU A 239 6.18 10.36 -19.21
CA LEU A 239 5.45 10.66 -20.45
C LEU A 239 4.31 9.67 -20.71
N CYS A 240 4.08 8.71 -19.82
CA CYS A 240 2.96 7.78 -19.90
C CYS A 240 1.65 8.54 -20.04
N LYS A 241 0.81 8.17 -21.00
CA LYS A 241 -0.51 8.77 -21.18
C LYS A 241 -1.54 8.07 -20.30
N LEU A 242 -2.56 8.81 -19.88
CA LEU A 242 -3.66 8.26 -19.10
C LEU A 242 -4.37 7.09 -19.83
N GLU A 243 -4.54 7.21 -21.15
CA GLU A 243 -5.13 6.18 -21.98
C GLU A 243 -4.31 4.87 -21.91
N ASP A 244 -2.98 4.97 -22.04
CA ASP A 244 -2.07 3.80 -21.98
C ASP A 244 -2.14 3.13 -20.60
N PHE A 245 -2.19 3.93 -19.53
CA PHE A 245 -2.37 3.42 -18.16
C PHE A 245 -3.71 2.68 -18.00
N CYS A 246 -4.81 3.24 -18.50
CA CYS A 246 -6.13 2.59 -18.43
C CYS A 246 -6.20 1.33 -19.32
N GLN A 247 -5.53 1.31 -20.48
CA GLN A 247 -5.41 0.12 -21.31
C GLN A 247 -4.59 -0.99 -20.62
N MET A 248 -3.53 -0.64 -19.89
CA MET A 248 -2.79 -1.59 -19.07
C MET A 248 -3.71 -2.24 -18.02
N ILE A 249 -4.54 -1.43 -17.35
CA ILE A 249 -5.53 -1.94 -16.39
C ILE A 249 -6.50 -2.90 -17.08
N ALA A 250 -7.06 -2.53 -18.22
CA ALA A 250 -8.01 -3.37 -18.97
C ALA A 250 -7.40 -4.73 -19.33
N ARG A 251 -6.17 -4.76 -19.84
CA ARG A 251 -5.48 -6.02 -20.14
C ARG A 251 -5.15 -6.84 -18.90
N THR A 252 -4.87 -6.19 -17.79
CA THR A 252 -4.64 -6.91 -16.52
C THR A 252 -5.94 -7.53 -16.01
N VAL A 253 -7.05 -6.82 -16.12
CA VAL A 253 -8.39 -7.34 -15.76
C VAL A 253 -8.77 -8.55 -16.64
N GLU A 254 -8.43 -8.55 -17.94
CA GLU A 254 -8.59 -9.73 -18.78
C GLU A 254 -7.79 -10.95 -18.28
N LEU A 255 -6.63 -10.72 -17.64
CA LEU A 255 -5.75 -11.78 -17.15
C LEU A 255 -6.19 -12.35 -15.80
N ILE A 256 -6.62 -11.51 -14.86
CA ILE A 256 -6.82 -11.86 -13.44
C ILE A 256 -8.21 -11.53 -12.90
N GLY A 257 -9.07 -10.89 -13.66
CA GLY A 257 -10.41 -10.47 -13.24
C GLY A 257 -10.43 -9.09 -12.55
N VAL A 258 -11.58 -8.43 -12.64
CA VAL A 258 -11.77 -7.06 -12.15
C VAL A 258 -11.75 -6.97 -10.62
N ASP A 259 -12.09 -8.04 -9.91
CA ASP A 259 -12.24 -8.06 -8.45
C ASP A 259 -10.89 -8.05 -7.69
N HIS A 260 -9.78 -8.23 -8.41
CA HIS A 260 -8.42 -8.34 -7.85
C HIS A 260 -7.54 -7.12 -8.09
N VAL A 261 -8.09 -6.02 -8.59
CA VAL A 261 -7.31 -4.84 -8.99
C VAL A 261 -7.83 -3.55 -8.35
N GLY A 262 -6.93 -2.61 -8.09
CA GLY A 262 -7.21 -1.28 -7.59
C GLY A 262 -6.00 -0.37 -7.78
N PHE A 263 -5.97 0.76 -7.09
CA PHE A 263 -4.83 1.67 -7.15
C PHE A 263 -3.88 1.46 -5.97
N GLY A 264 -2.58 1.62 -6.24
CA GLY A 264 -1.52 1.76 -5.26
C GLY A 264 -0.50 2.71 -5.85
N SER A 265 -0.82 4.01 -5.79
CA SER A 265 -0.19 5.04 -6.64
C SER A 265 1.31 5.14 -6.50
N ASP A 266 1.85 4.76 -5.35
CA ASP A 266 3.27 4.96 -4.99
C ASP A 266 3.68 6.45 -5.10
N LEU A 267 2.72 7.33 -4.81
CA LEU A 267 2.90 8.78 -4.90
C LEU A 267 3.84 9.26 -3.81
N CYS A 268 4.96 9.87 -4.24
CA CYS A 268 6.00 10.43 -3.38
C CYS A 268 5.98 11.96 -3.42
N GLN A 269 4.81 12.57 -3.23
CA GLN A 269 4.58 13.99 -3.40
C GLN A 269 5.44 14.83 -2.44
N ASP A 270 6.10 15.86 -3.00
CA ASP A 270 6.89 16.86 -2.28
C ASP A 270 8.06 16.27 -1.43
N GLN A 271 8.48 15.01 -1.71
CA GLN A 271 9.63 14.40 -1.04
C GLN A 271 10.96 14.97 -1.55
N PRO A 272 11.92 15.26 -0.64
CA PRO A 272 13.25 15.68 -1.05
C PRO A 272 14.08 14.51 -1.58
N ASN A 273 15.09 14.81 -2.43
CA ASN A 273 15.99 13.79 -3.01
C ASN A 273 16.73 12.95 -1.94
N SER A 274 16.99 13.51 -0.76
CA SER A 274 17.61 12.78 0.37
C SER A 274 16.78 11.57 0.84
N VAL A 275 15.47 11.59 0.61
CA VAL A 275 14.59 10.46 0.92
C VAL A 275 14.82 9.33 -0.07
N VAL A 276 15.06 9.62 -1.34
CA VAL A 276 15.41 8.60 -2.34
C VAL A 276 16.72 7.90 -1.96
N GLU A 277 17.71 8.66 -1.53
CA GLU A 277 18.98 8.11 -1.05
C GLU A 277 18.75 7.18 0.14
N TRP A 278 17.96 7.58 1.14
CA TRP A 278 17.59 6.73 2.27
C TRP A 278 16.88 5.45 1.84
N MET A 279 15.88 5.55 0.96
CA MET A 279 15.11 4.40 0.46
C MET A 279 16.00 3.38 -0.27
N ARG A 280 17.02 3.85 -0.99
CA ARG A 280 17.90 3.00 -1.80
C ARG A 280 19.10 2.43 -1.04
N ASN A 281 19.70 3.23 -0.18
CA ASN A 281 20.92 2.84 0.54
C ASN A 281 20.60 2.11 1.85
N GLY A 282 19.57 2.51 2.57
CA GLY A 282 19.35 2.02 3.93
C GLY A 282 20.53 2.33 4.83
N ARG A 283 20.74 1.46 5.84
CA ARG A 283 21.78 1.65 6.87
C ARG A 283 23.10 1.00 6.56
N TRP A 284 23.09 -0.07 5.76
CA TRP A 284 24.24 -0.92 5.55
C TRP A 284 24.92 -0.74 4.19
N THR A 285 24.19 -0.19 3.22
CA THR A 285 24.68 -0.01 1.84
C THR A 285 25.71 1.11 1.78
N LYS A 286 26.85 0.86 1.16
CA LYS A 286 27.91 1.84 0.92
C LYS A 286 27.86 2.39 -0.51
N GLU A 287 27.29 1.61 -1.43
CA GLU A 287 27.14 1.96 -2.84
C GLU A 287 25.66 2.07 -3.14
N THR A 288 25.26 3.17 -3.79
CA THR A 288 23.83 3.41 -4.10
C THR A 288 23.38 2.48 -5.21
N ASP A 289 22.35 1.67 -4.94
CA ASP A 289 21.59 0.99 -5.97
C ASP A 289 20.45 1.90 -6.44
N TYR A 290 20.54 2.43 -7.64
CA TYR A 290 19.53 3.32 -8.21
C TYR A 290 18.29 2.59 -8.73
N GLY A 291 18.25 1.26 -8.68
CA GLY A 291 17.16 0.45 -9.21
C GLY A 291 16.89 0.77 -10.68
N GLU A 292 15.68 1.21 -11.00
CA GLU A 292 15.30 1.64 -12.35
C GLU A 292 15.76 3.08 -12.69
N GLY A 293 16.37 3.82 -11.74
CA GLY A 293 16.95 5.14 -11.94
C GLY A 293 18.42 5.11 -12.37
N SER A 294 19.11 6.25 -12.26
CA SER A 294 20.55 6.36 -12.53
C SER A 294 21.22 7.40 -11.63
N ALA A 295 22.55 7.37 -11.58
CA ALA A 295 23.33 8.36 -10.82
C ALA A 295 23.10 9.79 -11.32
N ASP A 296 22.88 9.97 -12.63
CA ASP A 296 22.62 11.28 -13.25
C ASP A 296 21.21 11.81 -12.96
N ASN A 297 20.30 10.93 -12.52
CA ASN A 297 18.92 11.25 -12.15
C ASN A 297 18.54 10.51 -10.85
N ALA A 298 19.22 10.88 -9.77
CA ALA A 298 19.13 10.20 -8.48
C ALA A 298 17.87 10.54 -7.67
N GLY A 299 17.08 11.54 -8.08
CA GLY A 299 15.86 12.00 -7.41
C GLY A 299 14.62 11.20 -7.80
N PHE A 300 13.48 11.64 -7.27
CA PHE A 300 12.19 11.16 -7.75
C PHE A 300 11.94 11.65 -9.18
N PRO A 301 11.54 10.76 -10.12
CA PRO A 301 11.15 11.19 -11.45
C PRO A 301 9.88 12.06 -11.37
N PRO A 302 9.71 13.04 -12.27
CA PRO A 302 8.47 13.80 -12.36
C PRO A 302 7.29 12.86 -12.59
N GLN A 303 6.19 13.07 -11.86
CA GLN A 303 4.97 12.29 -12.05
C GLN A 303 4.37 12.54 -13.46
N PRO A 304 3.62 11.58 -14.04
CA PRO A 304 2.84 11.84 -15.25
C PRO A 304 1.91 13.05 -15.06
N ALA A 305 1.77 13.87 -16.09
CA ALA A 305 1.01 15.13 -16.00
C ALA A 305 -0.45 14.95 -15.54
N TRP A 306 -1.05 13.79 -15.79
CA TRP A 306 -2.41 13.45 -15.39
C TRP A 306 -2.52 12.99 -13.92
N PHE A 307 -1.38 12.75 -13.22
CA PHE A 307 -1.35 12.30 -11.82
C PHE A 307 -0.18 12.92 -11.04
N SER A 308 -0.15 14.22 -10.90
CA SER A 308 0.88 14.93 -10.11
C SER A 308 0.59 14.92 -8.59
N ASN A 309 -0.66 14.70 -8.20
CA ASN A 309 -1.14 14.55 -6.83
C ASN A 309 -2.49 13.81 -6.82
N SER A 310 -3.08 13.60 -5.65
CA SER A 310 -4.33 12.85 -5.49
C SER A 310 -5.51 13.43 -6.28
N THR A 311 -5.51 14.71 -6.67
CA THR A 311 -6.62 15.30 -7.47
C THR A 311 -6.72 14.73 -8.88
N GLY A 312 -5.76 13.91 -9.31
CA GLY A 312 -5.80 13.16 -10.58
C GLY A 312 -6.78 11.98 -10.60
N TYR A 313 -7.19 11.44 -9.45
CA TYR A 313 -8.06 10.24 -9.39
C TYR A 313 -9.36 10.34 -10.20
N PRO A 314 -10.15 11.44 -10.15
CA PRO A 314 -11.36 11.55 -10.96
C PRO A 314 -11.10 11.44 -12.46
N GLY A 315 -9.93 11.92 -12.93
CA GLY A 315 -9.49 11.76 -14.32
C GLY A 315 -9.25 10.30 -14.69
N ILE A 316 -8.68 9.50 -13.77
CA ILE A 316 -8.45 8.06 -13.98
C ILE A 316 -9.79 7.32 -14.06
N ALA A 317 -10.74 7.59 -13.17
CA ALA A 317 -12.08 6.99 -13.23
C ALA A 317 -12.77 7.24 -14.58
N LYS A 318 -12.64 8.48 -15.12
CA LYS A 318 -13.11 8.81 -16.47
C LYS A 318 -12.36 8.00 -17.54
N GLY A 319 -11.02 7.94 -17.45
CA GLY A 319 -10.19 7.18 -18.39
C GLY A 319 -10.53 5.69 -18.43
N LEU A 320 -10.88 5.07 -17.29
CA LEU A 320 -11.38 3.69 -17.24
C LEU A 320 -12.70 3.53 -18.01
N ALA A 321 -13.65 4.45 -17.84
CA ALA A 321 -14.88 4.44 -18.63
C ALA A 321 -14.62 4.63 -20.13
N ASP A 322 -13.68 5.51 -20.49
CA ASP A 322 -13.30 5.77 -21.90
C ASP A 322 -12.69 4.53 -22.57
N VAL A 323 -12.02 3.63 -21.83
CA VAL A 323 -11.51 2.35 -22.37
C VAL A 323 -12.49 1.19 -22.26
N GLY A 324 -13.73 1.42 -21.80
CA GLY A 324 -14.84 0.49 -21.91
C GLY A 324 -15.30 -0.17 -20.60
N PHE A 325 -14.76 0.18 -19.44
CA PHE A 325 -15.31 -0.30 -18.17
C PHE A 325 -16.70 0.34 -17.91
N ASP A 326 -17.62 -0.46 -17.43
CA ASP A 326 -18.89 0.05 -16.94
C ASP A 326 -18.75 0.73 -15.55
N ASN A 327 -19.79 1.40 -15.10
CA ASN A 327 -19.77 2.13 -13.83
C ASN A 327 -19.56 1.22 -12.61
N VAL A 328 -19.96 -0.05 -12.70
CA VAL A 328 -19.80 -1.01 -11.60
C VAL A 328 -18.31 -1.41 -11.48
N ASP A 329 -17.69 -1.73 -12.60
CA ASP A 329 -16.28 -2.11 -12.64
C ASP A 329 -15.37 -0.90 -12.33
N VAL A 330 -15.70 0.30 -12.80
CA VAL A 330 -15.00 1.53 -12.38
C VAL A 330 -15.07 1.71 -10.86
N ALA A 331 -16.24 1.53 -10.25
CA ALA A 331 -16.38 1.63 -8.79
C ALA A 331 -15.60 0.56 -8.04
N LYS A 332 -15.59 -0.68 -8.54
CA LYS A 332 -14.76 -1.76 -7.98
C LYS A 332 -13.27 -1.39 -7.98
N ILE A 333 -12.74 -0.96 -9.12
CA ILE A 333 -11.32 -0.60 -9.28
C ILE A 333 -10.95 0.61 -8.42
N CYS A 334 -11.82 1.63 -8.39
CA CYS A 334 -11.56 2.87 -7.66
C CYS A 334 -11.55 2.69 -6.14
N HIS A 335 -12.38 1.80 -5.60
CA HIS A 335 -12.54 1.66 -4.15
C HIS A 335 -13.05 0.30 -3.68
N GLY A 336 -14.04 -0.31 -4.39
CA GLY A 336 -14.80 -1.45 -3.87
C GLY A 336 -13.93 -2.66 -3.56
N ASN A 337 -12.95 -2.95 -4.41
CA ASN A 337 -12.05 -4.09 -4.23
C ASN A 337 -11.14 -3.93 -3.01
N TRP A 338 -10.55 -2.73 -2.81
CA TRP A 338 -9.77 -2.45 -1.59
C TRP A 338 -10.62 -2.51 -0.34
N TYR A 339 -11.84 -1.97 -0.37
CA TYR A 339 -12.76 -2.03 0.77
C TYR A 339 -13.03 -3.48 1.18
N GLN A 340 -13.42 -4.34 0.22
CA GLN A 340 -13.67 -5.76 0.47
C GLN A 340 -12.42 -6.51 0.91
N PHE A 341 -11.24 -6.17 0.32
CA PHE A 341 -9.98 -6.75 0.74
C PHE A 341 -9.66 -6.41 2.20
N PHE A 342 -9.85 -5.15 2.64
CA PHE A 342 -9.64 -4.75 4.02
C PHE A 342 -10.61 -5.45 4.98
N GLU A 343 -11.88 -5.57 4.58
CA GLU A 343 -12.92 -6.20 5.39
C GLU A 343 -12.59 -7.66 5.71
N ARG A 344 -12.06 -8.42 4.75
CA ARG A 344 -11.71 -9.84 4.92
C ARG A 344 -10.28 -10.09 5.43
N SER A 345 -9.40 -9.07 5.41
CA SER A 345 -7.98 -9.26 5.73
C SER A 345 -7.60 -8.81 7.13
N PHE A 346 -8.26 -7.78 7.69
CA PHE A 346 -7.90 -7.24 8.98
C PHE A 346 -8.59 -7.98 10.14
N GLY A 347 -7.84 -8.16 11.22
CA GLY A 347 -8.32 -8.80 12.44
C GLY A 347 -8.15 -10.32 12.47
N PRO A 348 -8.24 -10.93 13.67
CA PRO A 348 -8.19 -12.38 13.83
C PRO A 348 -9.37 -13.04 13.11
N GLU A 349 -9.18 -14.29 12.67
CA GLU A 349 -10.29 -15.11 12.18
C GLU A 349 -11.32 -15.30 13.30
N HIS A 350 -12.59 -15.14 12.98
CA HIS A 350 -13.71 -15.36 13.90
C HIS A 350 -14.14 -16.82 13.95
#